data_83afd16fdb3adfbcac6d34ac028507cb
#
_entry.id   83afd16fdb3adfbcac6d34ac028507cb
#
_cell.length_a   1.000
_cell.length_b   1.000
_cell.length_c   1.000
_cell.angle_alpha   90.00
_cell.angle_beta   90.00
_cell.angle_gamma   90.00
#
_symmetry.space_group_name_H-M   'P 1'
#
loop_
_entity.id
_entity.type
_entity.pdbx_description
1 polymer ?
#
loop_
_entity_poly.entity_id
_entity_poly.type
_entity_poly.pdbx_seq_one_letter_code
_entity_poly.pdbx_strand_id
1 'polypeptide(L)'
;SIITISLVVLSLVVSSMLPAGFFALLWDRLNVFATVFLGIFVEAVPYLLLGTLASGLVEVFLDRDQMSRWISHRPVAAAVGGAFMGMIFPVCECGVVPLTRRLFNKGLPLSAGIAFLLAAPVLNPIVVLRTASAFGWGQMLLWRMGVSLIIAVLVGLVFSVEQNAANVLRPVLTSSHDHDHS
;
A
#
# COMPACT_ATOMS: atom_id res chain seq x y z
N SER A 1 50.20 1.72 19.48
CA SER A 1 50.75 3.06 19.22
C SER A 1 50.76 3.45 17.72
N ILE A 2 51.22 2.56 16.82
CA ILE A 2 51.28 2.91 15.36
C ILE A 2 49.86 3.02 14.78
N ILE A 3 48.94 2.14 15.20
CA ILE A 3 47.54 2.13 14.73
C ILE A 3 46.79 3.40 15.17
N THR A 4 47.04 3.86 16.41
CA THR A 4 46.44 5.10 16.93
C THR A 4 46.93 6.32 16.19
N ILE A 5 48.25 6.38 15.87
CA ILE A 5 48.84 7.47 15.11
C ILE A 5 48.30 7.45 13.68
N SER A 6 48.19 6.27 13.05
CA SER A 6 47.62 6.13 11.70
C SER A 6 46.16 6.58 11.66
N LEU A 7 45.33 6.23 12.64
CA LEU A 7 43.95 6.67 12.75
C LEU A 7 43.81 8.18 12.94
N VAL A 8 44.69 8.78 13.76
CA VAL A 8 44.69 10.24 13.97
C VAL A 8 45.12 10.98 12.69
N VAL A 9 46.15 10.49 12.02
CA VAL A 9 46.61 11.09 10.74
C VAL A 9 45.52 10.95 9.67
N LEU A 10 44.89 9.78 9.56
CA LEU A 10 43.78 9.57 8.61
C LEU A 10 42.60 10.50 8.94
N SER A 11 42.24 10.65 10.20
CA SER A 11 41.20 11.60 10.63
C SER A 11 41.52 13.05 10.29
N LEU A 12 42.78 13.48 10.48
CA LEU A 12 43.23 14.83 10.13
C LEU A 12 43.24 15.06 8.63
N VAL A 13 43.67 14.08 7.84
CA VAL A 13 43.67 14.16 6.37
C VAL A 13 42.24 14.21 5.83
N VAL A 14 41.34 13.39 6.38
CA VAL A 14 39.95 13.41 5.97
C VAL A 14 39.27 14.74 6.36
N SER A 15 39.57 15.30 7.54
CA SER A 15 38.97 16.58 7.95
C SER A 15 39.54 17.77 7.16
N SER A 16 40.77 17.69 6.66
CA SER A 16 41.36 18.74 5.80
C SER A 16 40.92 18.67 4.33
N MET A 17 40.52 17.48 3.87
CA MET A 17 39.99 17.26 2.52
C MET A 17 38.49 17.61 2.38
N LEU A 18 37.74 17.60 3.46
CA LEU A 18 36.33 17.98 3.44
C LEU A 18 36.21 19.51 3.62
N PRO A 19 35.51 20.20 2.71
CA PRO A 19 35.23 21.63 2.90
C PRO A 19 34.46 21.84 4.20
N ALA A 20 34.83 22.90 4.94
CA ALA A 20 34.28 23.19 6.29
C ALA A 20 32.75 23.25 6.34
N GLY A 21 32.08 23.40 5.20
CA GLY A 21 30.62 23.35 5.08
C GLY A 21 30.02 21.94 4.88
N PHE A 22 30.84 20.91 4.61
CA PHE A 22 30.30 19.58 4.29
C PHE A 22 29.52 18.97 5.46
N PHE A 23 30.05 19.04 6.67
CA PHE A 23 29.38 18.54 7.85
C PHE A 23 28.11 19.35 8.18
N ALA A 24 28.13 20.66 7.98
CA ALA A 24 26.95 21.51 8.17
C ALA A 24 25.86 21.17 7.13
N LEU A 25 26.26 20.99 5.87
CA LEU A 25 25.34 20.58 4.81
C LEU A 25 24.77 19.19 5.05
N LEU A 26 25.60 18.25 5.48
CA LEU A 26 25.16 16.89 5.82
C LEU A 26 24.17 16.89 6.98
N TRP A 27 24.47 17.67 8.03
CA TRP A 27 23.60 17.83 9.19
C TRP A 27 22.25 18.45 8.84
N ASP A 28 22.25 19.47 7.99
CA ASP A 28 21.02 20.10 7.49
C ASP A 28 20.18 19.12 6.67
N ARG A 29 20.80 18.35 5.77
CA ARG A 29 20.13 17.31 5.00
C ARG A 29 19.55 16.20 5.86
N LEU A 30 20.28 15.77 6.90
CA LEU A 30 19.80 14.77 7.85
C LEU A 30 18.61 15.29 8.68
N ASN A 31 18.65 16.56 9.11
CA ASN A 31 17.54 17.17 9.83
C ASN A 31 16.29 17.29 8.94
N VAL A 32 16.44 17.73 7.71
CA VAL A 32 15.33 17.79 6.74
C VAL A 32 14.77 16.39 6.51
N PHE A 33 15.64 15.40 6.27
CA PHE A 33 15.21 14.01 6.10
C PHE A 33 14.47 13.49 7.34
N ALA A 34 15.00 13.69 8.54
CA ALA A 34 14.37 13.27 9.79
C ALA A 34 13.02 13.94 10.01
N THR A 35 12.91 15.23 9.72
CA THR A 35 11.65 15.98 9.87
C THR A 35 10.59 15.48 8.90
N VAL A 36 10.94 15.31 7.62
CA VAL A 36 10.03 14.79 6.61
C VAL A 36 9.63 13.34 6.91
N PHE A 37 10.59 12.51 7.29
CA PHE A 37 10.34 11.11 7.66
C PHE A 37 9.40 11.00 8.86
N LEU A 38 9.67 11.74 9.94
CA LEU A 38 8.82 11.77 11.12
C LEU A 38 7.42 12.31 10.80
N GLY A 39 7.32 13.34 9.97
CA GLY A 39 6.04 13.89 9.53
C GLY A 39 5.19 12.86 8.82
N ILE A 40 5.75 12.15 7.83
CA ILE A 40 5.06 11.09 7.09
C ILE A 40 4.72 9.93 8.01
N PHE A 41 5.63 9.55 8.92
CA PHE A 41 5.41 8.44 9.85
C PHE A 41 4.26 8.72 10.82
N VAL A 42 4.24 9.90 11.46
CA VAL A 42 3.17 10.30 12.39
C VAL A 42 1.83 10.37 11.67
N GLU A 43 1.81 10.82 10.44
CA GLU A 43 0.58 10.86 9.63
C GLU A 43 0.12 9.45 9.22
N ALA A 44 1.03 8.53 8.94
CA ALA A 44 0.72 7.16 8.52
C ALA A 44 0.13 6.28 9.64
N VAL A 45 0.53 6.50 10.90
CA VAL A 45 0.13 5.66 12.05
C VAL A 45 -1.39 5.52 12.22
N PRO A 46 -2.20 6.59 12.23
CA PRO A 46 -3.66 6.45 12.38
C PRO A 46 -4.31 5.70 11.22
N TYR A 47 -3.78 5.85 10.00
CA TYR A 47 -4.31 5.13 8.84
C TYR A 47 -3.93 3.65 8.82
N LEU A 48 -2.73 3.31 9.34
CA LEU A 48 -2.33 1.92 9.56
C LEU A 48 -3.24 1.24 10.60
N LEU A 49 -3.56 1.92 11.69
CA LEU A 49 -4.49 1.41 12.69
C LEU A 49 -5.89 1.20 12.10
N LEU A 50 -6.40 2.16 11.33
CA LEU A 50 -7.66 2.02 10.62
C LEU A 50 -7.66 0.84 9.65
N GLY A 51 -6.58 0.67 8.87
CA GLY A 51 -6.43 -0.43 7.92
C GLY A 51 -6.39 -1.80 8.60
N THR A 52 -5.67 -1.93 9.71
CA THR A 52 -5.62 -3.19 10.49
C THR A 52 -6.94 -3.49 11.18
N LEU A 53 -7.62 -2.47 11.71
CA LEU A 53 -8.94 -2.61 12.29
C LEU A 53 -9.98 -3.05 11.24
N ALA A 54 -9.99 -2.39 10.07
CA ALA A 54 -10.86 -2.76 8.96
C ALA A 54 -10.59 -4.19 8.48
N SER A 55 -9.30 -4.58 8.39
CA SER A 55 -8.90 -5.94 8.04
C SER A 55 -9.41 -6.98 9.06
N GLY A 56 -9.32 -6.68 10.36
CA GLY A 56 -9.86 -7.53 11.44
C GLY A 56 -11.38 -7.63 11.39
N LEU A 57 -12.07 -6.51 11.12
CA LEU A 57 -13.52 -6.47 11.00
C LEU A 57 -14.01 -7.34 9.83
N VAL A 58 -13.34 -7.24 8.68
CA VAL A 58 -13.63 -8.09 7.51
C VAL A 58 -13.44 -9.57 7.83
N GLU A 59 -12.43 -9.91 8.63
CA GLU A 59 -12.21 -11.30 9.03
C GLU A 59 -13.35 -11.88 9.87
N VAL A 60 -13.90 -11.08 10.78
CA VAL A 60 -14.96 -11.51 11.70
C VAL A 60 -16.32 -11.47 11.04
N PHE A 61 -16.63 -10.43 10.25
CA PHE A 61 -17.99 -10.20 9.75
C PHE A 61 -18.25 -10.77 8.35
N LEU A 62 -17.22 -10.94 7.50
CA LEU A 62 -17.41 -11.52 6.19
C LEU A 62 -17.20 -13.03 6.23
N ASP A 63 -18.27 -13.76 5.97
CA ASP A 63 -18.21 -15.20 5.77
C ASP A 63 -18.01 -15.55 4.29
N ARG A 64 -17.36 -16.69 4.01
CA ARG A 64 -17.09 -17.17 2.63
C ARG A 64 -18.37 -17.27 1.80
N ASP A 65 -19.44 -17.75 2.43
CA ASP A 65 -20.72 -17.96 1.75
C ASP A 65 -21.42 -16.66 1.35
N GLN A 66 -21.24 -15.60 2.14
CA GLN A 66 -21.76 -14.27 1.81
C GLN A 66 -20.97 -13.65 0.64
N MET A 67 -19.65 -13.81 0.63
CA MET A 67 -18.78 -13.26 -0.40
C MET A 67 -19.09 -13.86 -1.78
N SER A 68 -19.29 -15.20 -1.84
CA SER A 68 -19.63 -15.89 -3.09
C SER A 68 -21.00 -15.49 -3.67
N ARG A 69 -21.93 -15.05 -2.82
CA ARG A 69 -23.26 -14.57 -3.25
C ARG A 69 -23.25 -13.12 -3.74
N TRP A 70 -22.38 -12.28 -3.17
CA TRP A 70 -22.32 -10.85 -3.49
C TRP A 70 -21.47 -10.55 -4.71
N ILE A 71 -20.46 -11.36 -4.97
CA ILE A 71 -19.56 -11.14 -6.08
C ILE A 71 -20.07 -11.91 -7.29
N SER A 72 -20.44 -11.15 -8.31
CA SER A 72 -20.88 -11.70 -9.58
C SER A 72 -19.78 -12.56 -10.21
N HIS A 73 -20.12 -13.74 -10.71
CA HIS A 73 -19.21 -14.60 -11.47
C HIS A 73 -18.77 -13.98 -12.82
N ARG A 74 -19.31 -12.82 -13.17
CA ARG A 74 -18.89 -12.07 -14.37
C ARG A 74 -17.64 -11.27 -14.05
N PRO A 75 -16.52 -11.49 -14.76
CA PRO A 75 -15.23 -10.86 -14.43
C PRO A 75 -15.27 -9.33 -14.49
N VAL A 76 -16.06 -8.77 -15.41
CA VAL A 76 -16.25 -7.31 -15.51
C VAL A 76 -16.95 -6.74 -14.29
N ALA A 77 -18.04 -7.38 -13.87
CA ALA A 77 -18.78 -6.92 -12.68
C ALA A 77 -17.95 -7.08 -11.40
N ALA A 78 -17.12 -8.12 -11.29
CA ALA A 78 -16.20 -8.33 -10.19
C ALA A 78 -15.11 -7.25 -10.16
N ALA A 79 -14.49 -6.90 -11.27
CA ALA A 79 -13.48 -5.85 -11.35
C ALA A 79 -14.06 -4.47 -11.02
N VAL A 80 -15.23 -4.13 -11.57
CA VAL A 80 -15.92 -2.87 -11.26
C VAL A 80 -16.33 -2.82 -9.78
N GLY A 81 -16.88 -3.91 -9.24
CA GLY A 81 -17.23 -4.02 -7.82
C GLY A 81 -16.03 -3.85 -6.90
N GLY A 82 -14.87 -4.47 -7.25
CA GLY A 82 -13.61 -4.29 -6.53
C GLY A 82 -13.12 -2.85 -6.53
N ALA A 83 -13.17 -2.18 -7.69
CA ALA A 83 -12.78 -0.78 -7.79
C ALA A 83 -13.68 0.15 -6.95
N PHE A 84 -15.00 -0.07 -6.95
CA PHE A 84 -15.93 0.67 -6.09
C PHE A 84 -15.72 0.40 -4.61
N MET A 85 -15.38 -0.85 -4.25
CA MET A 85 -15.04 -1.20 -2.86
C MET A 85 -13.84 -0.39 -2.36
N GLY A 86 -12.84 -0.11 -3.24
CA GLY A 86 -11.71 0.78 -2.94
C GLY A 86 -12.11 2.21 -2.59
N MET A 87 -13.25 2.69 -3.10
CA MET A 87 -13.76 4.02 -2.77
C MET A 87 -14.41 4.08 -1.37
N ILE A 88 -14.97 2.98 -0.90
CA ILE A 88 -15.69 2.92 0.39
C ILE A 88 -14.73 2.76 1.57
N PHE A 89 -13.66 2.00 1.38
CA PHE A 89 -12.69 1.72 2.44
C PHE A 89 -11.62 2.81 2.51
N PRO A 90 -11.55 3.60 3.58
CA PRO A 90 -10.53 4.64 3.79
C PRO A 90 -9.22 4.01 4.28
N VAL A 91 -8.65 3.11 3.49
CA VAL A 91 -7.38 2.43 3.81
C VAL A 91 -6.25 2.98 2.94
N CYS A 92 -5.10 3.21 3.57
CA CYS A 92 -3.88 3.56 2.87
C CYS A 92 -3.26 2.32 2.18
N GLU A 93 -2.25 2.54 1.34
CA GLU A 93 -1.54 1.47 0.63
C GLU A 93 -1.03 0.36 1.56
N CYS A 94 -0.57 0.71 2.77
CA CYS A 94 -0.07 -0.26 3.75
C CYS A 94 -1.17 -1.17 4.32
N GLY A 95 -2.42 -0.68 4.41
CA GLY A 95 -3.56 -1.44 4.92
C GLY A 95 -4.27 -2.27 3.85
N VAL A 96 -4.21 -1.82 2.60
CA VAL A 96 -4.89 -2.49 1.47
C VAL A 96 -4.32 -3.88 1.20
N VAL A 97 -3.01 -4.06 1.29
CA VAL A 97 -2.35 -5.35 1.01
C VAL A 97 -2.80 -6.47 1.97
N PRO A 98 -2.72 -6.31 3.30
CA PRO A 98 -3.19 -7.34 4.22
C PRO A 98 -4.71 -7.57 4.10
N LEU A 99 -5.48 -6.51 3.88
CA LEU A 99 -6.93 -6.59 3.68
C LEU A 99 -7.27 -7.43 2.44
N THR A 100 -6.64 -7.14 1.31
CA THR A 100 -6.86 -7.87 0.05
C THR A 100 -6.47 -9.34 0.17
N ARG A 101 -5.36 -9.63 0.86
CA ARG A 101 -4.94 -11.00 1.11
C ARG A 101 -5.99 -11.79 1.90
N ARG A 102 -6.60 -11.19 2.92
CA ARG A 102 -7.69 -11.80 3.68
C ARG A 102 -8.93 -12.00 2.83
N LEU A 103 -9.27 -11.04 1.97
CA LEU A 103 -10.37 -11.14 1.03
C LEU A 103 -10.16 -12.28 0.01
N PHE A 104 -8.95 -12.46 -0.50
CA PHE A 104 -8.60 -13.60 -1.36
C PHE A 104 -8.78 -14.94 -0.64
N ASN A 105 -8.37 -15.03 0.62
CA ASN A 105 -8.57 -16.24 1.43
C ASN A 105 -10.06 -16.55 1.64
N LYS A 106 -10.92 -15.54 1.56
CA LYS A 106 -12.40 -15.70 1.66
C LYS A 106 -13.09 -15.90 0.30
N GLY A 107 -12.32 -16.02 -0.79
CA GLY A 107 -12.83 -16.36 -2.11
C GLY A 107 -13.10 -15.18 -3.03
N LEU A 108 -12.49 -14.00 -2.76
CA LEU A 108 -12.55 -12.87 -3.67
C LEU A 108 -11.92 -13.24 -5.03
N PRO A 109 -12.57 -13.02 -6.19
CA PRO A 109 -11.97 -13.24 -7.50
C PRO A 109 -10.73 -12.35 -7.68
N LEU A 110 -9.73 -12.88 -8.40
CA LEU A 110 -8.48 -12.17 -8.63
C LEU A 110 -8.69 -10.81 -9.29
N SER A 111 -9.61 -10.75 -10.27
CA SER A 111 -9.99 -9.50 -10.94
C SER A 111 -10.51 -8.42 -10.00
N ALA A 112 -11.35 -8.78 -9.03
CA ALA A 112 -11.88 -7.85 -8.04
C ALA A 112 -10.81 -7.40 -7.05
N GLY A 113 -9.96 -8.32 -6.58
CA GLY A 113 -8.89 -8.00 -5.64
C GLY A 113 -7.81 -7.10 -6.22
N ILE A 114 -7.43 -7.32 -7.48
CA ILE A 114 -6.47 -6.46 -8.19
C ILE A 114 -7.06 -5.08 -8.49
N ALA A 115 -8.32 -5.03 -8.94
CA ALA A 115 -9.01 -3.76 -9.15
C ALA A 115 -9.13 -2.97 -7.84
N PHE A 116 -9.44 -3.64 -6.73
CA PHE A 116 -9.46 -3.04 -5.39
C PHE A 116 -8.09 -2.51 -4.97
N LEU A 117 -7.01 -3.30 -5.12
CA LEU A 117 -5.64 -2.89 -4.80
C LEU A 117 -5.20 -1.63 -5.53
N LEU A 118 -5.58 -1.49 -6.79
CA LEU A 118 -5.21 -0.33 -7.61
C LEU A 118 -6.11 0.87 -7.37
N ALA A 119 -7.40 0.63 -7.08
CA ALA A 119 -8.37 1.69 -6.86
C ALA A 119 -8.24 2.33 -5.47
N ALA A 120 -8.04 1.53 -4.41
CA ALA A 120 -8.06 1.99 -3.03
C ALA A 120 -7.09 3.15 -2.72
N PRO A 121 -5.81 3.15 -3.17
CA PRO A 121 -4.89 4.25 -2.88
C PRO A 121 -5.27 5.57 -3.55
N VAL A 122 -5.98 5.52 -4.68
CA VAL A 122 -6.27 6.71 -5.49
C VAL A 122 -7.69 7.22 -5.29
N LEU A 123 -8.65 6.31 -5.16
CA LEU A 123 -10.08 6.63 -5.00
C LEU A 123 -10.50 6.79 -3.54
N ASN A 124 -9.58 6.65 -2.60
CA ASN A 124 -9.80 6.87 -1.18
C ASN A 124 -10.39 8.27 -0.93
N PRO A 125 -11.48 8.40 -0.18
CA PRO A 125 -12.12 9.68 0.11
C PRO A 125 -11.18 10.70 0.76
N ILE A 126 -10.19 10.26 1.53
CA ILE A 126 -9.19 11.13 2.14
C ILE A 126 -8.26 11.72 1.08
N VAL A 127 -7.82 10.92 0.10
CA VAL A 127 -6.99 11.39 -1.01
C VAL A 127 -7.78 12.33 -1.92
N VAL A 128 -9.06 12.03 -2.14
CA VAL A 128 -9.98 12.91 -2.89
C VAL A 128 -10.12 14.27 -2.22
N LEU A 129 -10.39 14.30 -0.91
CA LEU A 129 -10.50 15.54 -0.14
C LEU A 129 -9.19 16.34 -0.15
N ARG A 130 -8.04 15.69 0.02
CA ARG A 130 -6.73 16.37 -0.04
C ARG A 130 -6.43 16.92 -1.43
N THR A 131 -6.77 16.17 -2.48
CA THR A 131 -6.62 16.67 -3.86
C THR A 131 -7.57 17.83 -4.11
N ALA A 132 -8.81 17.76 -3.64
CA ALA A 132 -9.78 18.83 -3.76
C ALA A 132 -9.36 20.10 -2.97
N SER A 133 -8.74 19.95 -1.79
CA SER A 133 -8.24 21.09 -1.02
C SER A 133 -7.02 21.74 -1.66
N ALA A 134 -6.18 20.99 -2.38
CA ALA A 134 -4.97 21.49 -3.03
C ALA A 134 -5.26 22.16 -4.39
N PHE A 135 -6.13 21.55 -5.21
CA PHE A 135 -6.39 21.96 -6.59
C PHE A 135 -7.81 22.49 -6.83
N GLY A 136 -8.65 22.50 -5.79
CA GLY A 136 -10.07 22.85 -5.89
C GLY A 136 -10.92 21.70 -6.49
N TRP A 137 -12.23 21.90 -6.42
CA TRP A 137 -13.22 21.01 -7.05
C TRP A 137 -13.28 21.29 -8.55
N GLY A 138 -12.27 20.83 -9.27
CA GLY A 138 -12.09 21.13 -10.68
C GLY A 138 -11.94 19.89 -11.56
N GLN A 139 -11.72 20.17 -12.84
CA GLN A 139 -11.57 19.17 -13.89
C GLN A 139 -10.40 18.20 -13.62
N MET A 140 -9.36 18.67 -12.91
CA MET A 140 -8.19 17.89 -12.50
C MET A 140 -8.58 16.70 -11.61
N LEU A 141 -9.47 16.90 -10.65
CA LEU A 141 -9.97 15.87 -9.76
C LEU A 141 -10.75 14.80 -10.53
N LEU A 142 -11.65 15.23 -11.43
CA LEU A 142 -12.45 14.32 -12.24
C LEU A 142 -11.60 13.47 -13.17
N TRP A 143 -10.59 14.06 -13.82
CA TRP A 143 -9.64 13.33 -14.66
C TRP A 143 -8.84 12.31 -13.86
N ARG A 144 -8.31 12.71 -12.70
CA ARG A 144 -7.56 11.82 -11.82
C ARG A 144 -8.39 10.60 -11.40
N MET A 145 -9.62 10.82 -10.94
CA MET A 145 -10.52 9.75 -10.52
C MET A 145 -10.95 8.86 -11.69
N GLY A 146 -11.33 9.47 -12.81
CA GLY A 146 -11.78 8.75 -14.00
C GLY A 146 -10.70 7.86 -14.61
N VAL A 147 -9.51 8.42 -14.83
CA VAL A 147 -8.38 7.67 -15.40
C VAL A 147 -7.96 6.53 -14.45
N SER A 148 -7.89 6.79 -13.15
CA SER A 148 -7.51 5.76 -12.17
C SER A 148 -8.53 4.64 -12.10
N LEU A 149 -9.82 4.95 -12.15
CA LEU A 149 -10.89 3.94 -12.17
C LEU A 149 -10.80 3.08 -13.44
N ILE A 150 -10.61 3.70 -14.60
CA ILE A 150 -10.47 3.00 -15.88
C ILE A 150 -9.27 2.06 -15.83
N ILE A 151 -8.11 2.55 -15.37
CA ILE A 151 -6.90 1.73 -15.26
C ILE A 151 -7.11 0.56 -14.29
N ALA A 152 -7.69 0.80 -13.12
CA ALA A 152 -7.94 -0.24 -12.12
C ALA A 152 -8.86 -1.35 -12.67
N VAL A 153 -9.91 -0.97 -13.38
CA VAL A 153 -10.84 -1.93 -14.01
C VAL A 153 -10.17 -2.67 -15.15
N LEU A 154 -9.44 -1.98 -16.04
CA LEU A 154 -8.74 -2.61 -17.17
C LEU A 154 -7.70 -3.63 -16.69
N VAL A 155 -6.88 -3.26 -15.72
CA VAL A 155 -5.88 -4.19 -15.14
C VAL A 155 -6.58 -5.35 -14.45
N GLY A 156 -7.64 -5.10 -13.67
CA GLY A 156 -8.45 -6.16 -13.06
C GLY A 156 -9.03 -7.13 -14.11
N LEU A 157 -9.46 -6.63 -15.26
CA LEU A 157 -9.93 -7.45 -16.37
C LEU A 157 -8.83 -8.28 -17.04
N VAL A 158 -7.64 -7.72 -17.24
CA VAL A 158 -6.48 -8.46 -17.77
C VAL A 158 -6.16 -9.66 -16.86
N PHE A 159 -6.16 -9.46 -15.55
CA PHE A 159 -5.95 -10.55 -14.59
C PHE A 159 -7.13 -11.51 -14.44
N SER A 160 -8.29 -11.16 -14.99
CA SER A 160 -9.44 -12.07 -15.03
C SER A 160 -9.26 -13.25 -15.99
N VAL A 161 -8.38 -13.10 -16.99
CA VAL A 161 -8.03 -14.17 -17.92
C VAL A 161 -7.24 -15.27 -17.20
N GLU A 162 -6.45 -14.91 -16.22
CA GLU A 162 -5.73 -15.82 -15.34
C GLU A 162 -6.63 -16.24 -14.16
N GLN A 163 -7.58 -17.13 -14.42
CA GLN A 163 -8.62 -17.53 -13.46
C GLN A 163 -8.12 -18.29 -12.22
N ASN A 164 -6.84 -18.64 -12.15
CA ASN A 164 -6.27 -19.39 -11.03
C ASN A 164 -5.43 -18.51 -10.10
N ALA A 165 -6.12 -17.79 -9.20
CA ALA A 165 -5.47 -17.10 -8.08
C ALA A 165 -4.54 -18.03 -7.27
N ALA A 166 -4.84 -19.33 -7.22
CA ALA A 166 -4.02 -20.35 -6.59
C ALA A 166 -2.63 -20.50 -7.24
N ASN A 167 -2.50 -20.27 -8.55
CA ASN A 167 -1.20 -20.36 -9.24
C ASN A 167 -0.32 -19.12 -9.03
N VAL A 168 -0.93 -17.96 -8.83
CA VAL A 168 -0.20 -16.69 -8.59
C VAL A 168 0.20 -16.55 -7.12
N LEU A 169 -0.60 -17.09 -6.18
CA LEU A 169 -0.39 -16.95 -4.73
C LEU A 169 0.31 -18.17 -4.10
N ARG A 170 0.62 -19.20 -4.87
CA ARG A 170 1.10 -20.50 -4.41
C ARG A 170 2.38 -20.53 -3.56
N PRO A 171 3.37 -19.61 -3.66
CA PRO A 171 4.59 -19.77 -2.86
C PRO A 171 4.45 -19.33 -1.40
N VAL A 172 3.36 -18.65 -1.00
CA VAL A 172 3.28 -18.04 0.34
C VAL A 172 2.28 -18.73 1.28
N LEU A 173 1.37 -19.55 0.75
CA LEU A 173 0.27 -20.11 1.54
C LEU A 173 0.49 -21.55 2.05
N THR A 174 1.55 -22.22 1.64
CA THR A 174 1.80 -23.62 2.04
C THR A 174 2.63 -23.79 3.30
N SER A 175 3.07 -22.70 3.96
CA SER A 175 3.97 -22.81 5.12
C SER A 175 3.31 -22.63 6.49
N SER A 176 1.97 -22.52 6.59
CA SER A 176 1.32 -22.21 7.87
C SER A 176 0.23 -23.19 8.34
N HIS A 177 0.16 -24.39 7.77
CA HIS A 177 -0.77 -25.43 8.26
C HIS A 177 -0.11 -26.82 8.35
N ASP A 178 0.99 -26.92 9.11
CA ASP A 178 1.44 -28.16 9.70
C ASP A 178 1.85 -27.88 11.15
N HIS A 179 0.89 -27.64 12.00
CA HIS A 179 0.94 -27.96 13.41
C HIS A 179 -0.11 -29.02 13.67
N ASP A 180 0.33 -30.19 13.39
CA ASP A 180 -0.18 -31.48 13.79
C ASP A 180 -0.46 -31.49 15.32
N HIS A 181 -1.68 -31.74 15.70
CA HIS A 181 -2.04 -32.15 17.05
C HIS A 181 -2.03 -33.68 17.07
N SER A 182 -0.88 -34.23 17.50
CA SER A 182 -0.80 -35.57 18.07
C SER A 182 -0.81 -35.45 19.59
#